data_d8925b7f5a5a7646a5847471b64ed3d8
#
_entry.id   d8925b7f5a5a7646a5847471b64ed3d8
#
_cell.length_a   1.000
_cell.length_b   1.000
_cell.length_c   1.000
_cell.angle_alpha   90.00
_cell.angle_beta   90.00
_cell.angle_gamma   90.00
#
_symmetry.space_group_name_H-M   'P 1'
#
loop_
_entity.id
_entity.type
_entity.pdbx_description
1 polymer ?
#
loop_
_entity_poly.entity_id
_entity_poly.type
_entity_poly.pdbx_seq_one_letter_code
_entity_poly.pdbx_strand_id
1 'polypeptide(L)'
;KIKICKSCGKQFLSETKYSYCRICNKKWHEEQAKIQEQAENLKWKELKKQEQKRFESEVQAYKPILMENITPSVDTLYIIGNGFDLMHRVPSSYYNFRDSLGKNNSLRNDLELALTSEDIWADFENALGTLNLELMGSRNIIDMWLDNFGFYDDEDSGAAEFYMALEAAATPISNLVNSLQPTFRRWIDHLEIGTDERPLIGLIHPRGKVLDFNYTEFVENLYGVKDVCYIHGSRKKKGKLILGHKPGATGDLYEKSRKPKTYRQAVIDVAQDNVLSLIGQYDKDLTKDSHEIIKAHCGFFDGLAYIKQIVVIGHSISSVDWDYFAEVKKKAENAHWYFGIYGLNDLHNMINLINRLQIKNYNVFRTDSIWTKPREVNNEPALPQREVKPRVLQDAGITVTVRQTYDLMIDDTFEVILPNYAKNIVILSEYILVVLDNLIGNICLFKRQKKDWSFVAVLESFPYQSLINRRLNHIFLEEDKITFVYNNRVRRYDLSTGEMITNQQVQDARSKEYLGKNITEKFIGKMAHRN
;
A
#
# COMPACT_ATOMS: atom_id res chain seq x y z
N LYS A 1 22.91 10.43 -27.17
CA LYS A 1 24.38 10.52 -27.21
C LYS A 1 24.99 9.57 -26.19
N ILE A 2 26.14 8.95 -26.54
CA ILE A 2 26.95 8.21 -25.57
C ILE A 2 27.69 9.22 -24.68
N LYS A 3 27.71 8.97 -23.37
CA LYS A 3 28.47 9.71 -22.36
C LYS A 3 29.22 8.76 -21.46
N ILE A 4 30.26 9.28 -20.78
CA ILE A 4 30.99 8.55 -19.75
C ILE A 4 30.48 8.95 -18.39
N CYS A 5 30.12 7.95 -17.58
CA CYS A 5 29.62 8.16 -16.20
C CYS A 5 30.77 8.68 -15.32
N LYS A 6 30.55 9.83 -14.65
CA LYS A 6 31.55 10.41 -13.74
C LYS A 6 31.85 9.56 -12.51
N SER A 7 30.96 8.64 -12.14
CA SER A 7 31.14 7.78 -10.96
C SER A 7 31.84 6.46 -11.29
N CYS A 8 31.42 5.74 -12.34
CA CYS A 8 31.92 4.40 -12.63
C CYS A 8 32.77 4.30 -13.91
N GLY A 9 32.93 5.39 -14.67
CA GLY A 9 33.72 5.43 -15.90
C GLY A 9 33.10 4.71 -17.11
N LYS A 10 31.95 4.03 -16.95
CA LYS A 10 31.29 3.29 -18.02
C LYS A 10 30.57 4.22 -19.00
N GLN A 11 30.50 3.79 -20.26
CA GLN A 11 29.68 4.45 -21.26
C GLN A 11 28.17 4.26 -20.98
N PHE A 12 27.36 5.29 -21.18
CA PHE A 12 25.91 5.22 -21.05
C PHE A 12 25.17 6.11 -22.04
N LEU A 13 23.98 5.72 -22.42
CA LEU A 13 23.10 6.48 -23.30
C LEU A 13 22.26 7.47 -22.51
N SER A 14 22.33 8.76 -22.89
CA SER A 14 21.51 9.81 -22.27
C SER A 14 21.16 10.91 -23.26
N GLU A 15 19.90 11.32 -23.25
CA GLU A 15 19.39 12.50 -23.98
C GLU A 15 19.51 13.79 -23.16
N THR A 16 19.61 13.66 -21.84
CA THR A 16 19.64 14.76 -20.88
C THR A 16 21.06 15.18 -20.51
N LYS A 17 21.21 16.29 -19.77
CA LYS A 17 22.50 16.80 -19.28
C LYS A 17 23.11 15.99 -18.12
N TYR A 18 22.54 14.84 -17.73
CA TYR A 18 23.07 14.03 -16.63
C TYR A 18 24.50 13.55 -16.88
N SER A 19 25.28 13.54 -15.80
CA SER A 19 26.69 13.13 -15.79
C SER A 19 26.92 11.73 -15.22
N TYR A 20 25.87 11.08 -14.75
CA TYR A 20 25.89 9.77 -14.09
C TYR A 20 25.00 8.78 -14.84
N CYS A 21 25.46 7.54 -14.96
CA CYS A 21 24.62 6.49 -15.51
C CYS A 21 23.49 6.10 -14.53
N ARG A 22 22.45 5.45 -15.05
CA ARG A 22 21.27 5.07 -14.27
C ARG A 22 21.62 4.21 -13.05
N ILE A 23 22.58 3.28 -13.16
CA ILE A 23 23.00 2.42 -12.05
C ILE A 23 23.60 3.25 -10.91
N CYS A 24 24.52 4.15 -11.22
CA CYS A 24 25.16 5.01 -10.22
C CYS A 24 24.17 6.00 -9.61
N ASN A 25 23.27 6.55 -10.41
CA ASN A 25 22.21 7.45 -9.92
C ASN A 25 21.24 6.69 -8.99
N LYS A 26 20.83 5.48 -9.37
CA LYS A 26 19.98 4.63 -8.52
C LYS A 26 20.66 4.29 -7.19
N LYS A 27 21.93 3.86 -7.21
CA LYS A 27 22.71 3.59 -6.00
C LYS A 27 22.82 4.80 -5.09
N TRP A 28 23.05 5.99 -5.67
CA TRP A 28 23.10 7.23 -4.90
C TRP A 28 21.76 7.54 -4.22
N HIS A 29 20.62 7.39 -4.93
CA HIS A 29 19.30 7.59 -4.35
C HIS A 29 18.99 6.57 -3.25
N GLU A 30 19.36 5.29 -3.45
CA GLU A 30 19.19 4.24 -2.42
C GLU A 30 20.05 4.53 -1.17
N GLU A 31 21.25 5.07 -1.34
CA GLU A 31 22.14 5.44 -0.25
C GLU A 31 21.61 6.67 0.51
N GLN A 32 21.12 7.69 -0.21
CA GLN A 32 20.45 8.85 0.41
C GLN A 32 19.19 8.43 1.16
N ALA A 33 18.37 7.56 0.58
CA ALA A 33 17.17 7.02 1.26
C ALA A 33 17.53 6.27 2.55
N LYS A 34 18.61 5.46 2.56
CA LYS A 34 19.09 4.79 3.77
C LYS A 34 19.59 5.77 4.84
N ILE A 35 20.32 6.81 4.43
CA ILE A 35 20.81 7.86 5.35
C ILE A 35 19.61 8.60 5.97
N GLN A 36 18.62 8.95 5.15
CA GLN A 36 17.41 9.60 5.63
C GLN A 36 16.62 8.70 6.58
N GLU A 37 16.42 7.43 6.23
CA GLU A 37 15.76 6.43 7.08
C GLU A 37 16.49 6.26 8.41
N GLN A 38 17.82 6.23 8.40
CA GLN A 38 18.62 6.17 9.64
C GLN A 38 18.45 7.42 10.49
N ALA A 39 18.43 8.59 9.89
CA ALA A 39 18.23 9.86 10.59
C ALA A 39 16.82 9.95 11.21
N GLU A 40 15.79 9.53 10.47
CA GLU A 40 14.41 9.45 10.95
C GLU A 40 14.28 8.45 12.10
N ASN A 41 14.91 7.27 11.98
CA ASN A 41 14.94 6.25 13.03
C ASN A 41 15.63 6.75 14.31
N LEU A 42 16.73 7.52 14.18
CA LEU A 42 17.40 8.12 15.35
C LEU A 42 16.52 9.18 16.02
N LYS A 43 15.89 10.04 15.24
CA LYS A 43 14.93 11.04 15.73
C LYS A 43 13.76 10.38 16.45
N TRP A 44 13.22 9.32 15.85
CA TRP A 44 12.12 8.56 16.42
C TRP A 44 12.51 7.89 17.76
N LYS A 45 13.69 7.30 17.84
CA LYS A 45 14.22 6.71 19.09
C LYS A 45 14.35 7.77 20.20
N GLU A 46 14.84 8.97 19.87
CA GLU A 46 14.96 10.04 20.86
C GLU A 46 13.58 10.54 21.34
N LEU A 47 12.62 10.70 20.43
CA LEU A 47 11.24 11.04 20.77
C LEU A 47 10.61 9.99 21.70
N LYS A 48 10.77 8.69 21.38
CA LYS A 48 10.28 7.60 22.24
C LYS A 48 10.93 7.61 23.63
N LYS A 49 12.21 7.92 23.72
CA LYS A 49 12.91 8.04 24.99
C LYS A 49 12.41 9.22 25.82
N GLN A 50 12.10 10.34 25.19
CA GLN A 50 11.50 11.51 25.86
C GLN A 50 10.07 11.19 26.32
N GLU A 51 9.27 10.56 25.46
CA GLU A 51 7.93 10.09 25.78
C GLU A 51 7.93 9.13 26.99
N GLN A 52 8.85 8.17 27.01
CA GLN A 52 8.99 7.21 28.11
C GLN A 52 9.35 7.92 29.43
N LYS A 53 10.29 8.86 29.41
CA LYS A 53 10.64 9.65 30.61
C LYS A 53 9.46 10.47 31.13
N ARG A 54 8.70 11.06 30.23
CA ARG A 54 7.50 11.80 30.56
C ARG A 54 6.43 10.88 31.16
N PHE A 55 6.20 9.71 30.56
CA PHE A 55 5.30 8.69 31.08
C PHE A 55 5.70 8.27 32.50
N GLU A 56 6.98 7.96 32.75
CA GLU A 56 7.48 7.57 34.07
C GLU A 56 7.24 8.65 35.14
N SER A 57 7.38 9.92 34.75
CA SER A 57 7.11 11.05 35.66
C SER A 57 5.61 11.22 35.93
N GLU A 58 4.78 11.21 34.90
CA GLU A 58 3.33 11.49 35.01
C GLU A 58 2.58 10.34 35.69
N VAL A 59 2.92 9.08 35.41
CA VAL A 59 2.23 7.91 35.99
C VAL A 59 2.38 7.81 37.49
N GLN A 60 3.49 8.32 38.07
CA GLN A 60 3.73 8.31 39.51
C GLN A 60 2.71 9.13 40.29
N ALA A 61 2.12 10.18 39.69
CA ALA A 61 1.06 10.95 40.32
C ALA A 61 -0.18 10.11 40.66
N TYR A 62 -0.38 9.00 39.94
CA TYR A 62 -1.50 8.06 40.15
C TYR A 62 -1.16 6.88 41.06
N LYS A 63 0.06 6.87 41.66
CA LYS A 63 0.51 5.83 42.59
C LYS A 63 0.22 4.41 42.09
N PRO A 64 0.84 3.97 40.98
CA PRO A 64 0.54 2.67 40.39
C PRO A 64 0.74 1.54 41.42
N ILE A 65 -0.22 0.64 41.49
CA ILE A 65 -0.11 -0.58 42.28
C ILE A 65 0.62 -1.68 41.51
N LEU A 66 1.14 -2.67 42.20
CA LEU A 66 1.64 -3.88 41.55
C LEU A 66 0.45 -4.72 41.08
N MET A 67 0.57 -5.34 39.91
CA MET A 67 -0.46 -6.21 39.33
C MET A 67 -0.83 -7.36 40.28
N GLU A 68 0.13 -7.89 41.01
CA GLU A 68 -0.05 -8.96 42.01
C GLU A 68 -0.95 -8.57 43.17
N ASN A 69 -1.17 -7.26 43.42
CA ASN A 69 -2.09 -6.75 44.43
C ASN A 69 -3.55 -6.77 43.97
N ILE A 70 -3.81 -7.13 42.72
CA ILE A 70 -5.16 -7.29 42.18
C ILE A 70 -5.58 -8.74 42.37
N THR A 71 -6.55 -8.99 43.23
CA THR A 71 -7.07 -10.34 43.45
C THR A 71 -8.29 -10.58 42.56
N PRO A 72 -8.16 -11.35 41.48
CA PRO A 72 -9.27 -11.61 40.57
C PRO A 72 -10.29 -12.55 41.20
N SER A 73 -11.55 -12.40 40.82
CA SER A 73 -12.68 -13.19 41.33
C SER A 73 -13.68 -13.48 40.21
N VAL A 74 -14.71 -14.25 40.52
CA VAL A 74 -15.80 -14.59 39.56
C VAL A 74 -16.65 -13.37 39.18
N ASP A 75 -16.64 -12.33 40.04
CA ASP A 75 -17.35 -11.05 39.84
C ASP A 75 -16.41 -9.97 39.25
N THR A 76 -15.40 -10.40 38.46
CA THR A 76 -14.50 -9.53 37.72
C THR A 76 -14.89 -9.48 36.23
N LEU A 77 -15.01 -8.27 35.71
CA LEU A 77 -15.08 -7.98 34.27
C LEU A 77 -13.71 -7.57 33.76
N TYR A 78 -13.22 -8.21 32.73
CA TYR A 78 -12.03 -7.81 31.98
C TYR A 78 -12.45 -7.07 30.72
N ILE A 79 -11.90 -5.87 30.51
CA ILE A 79 -12.01 -5.14 29.25
C ILE A 79 -10.66 -5.28 28.56
N ILE A 80 -10.66 -5.99 27.43
CA ILE A 80 -9.44 -6.39 26.74
C ILE A 80 -9.37 -5.71 25.36
N GLY A 81 -8.22 -5.11 25.05
CA GLY A 81 -7.94 -4.53 23.74
C GLY A 81 -6.66 -5.12 23.13
N ASN A 82 -6.25 -4.57 21.99
CA ASN A 82 -5.16 -5.09 21.16
C ASN A 82 -3.81 -5.25 21.89
N GLY A 83 -3.54 -4.43 22.90
CA GLY A 83 -2.36 -4.59 23.72
C GLY A 83 -2.26 -5.95 24.42
N PHE A 84 -3.39 -6.62 24.68
CA PHE A 84 -3.39 -7.99 25.18
C PHE A 84 -2.77 -8.96 24.15
N ASP A 85 -3.20 -8.90 22.89
CA ASP A 85 -2.63 -9.72 21.83
C ASP A 85 -1.14 -9.44 21.64
N LEU A 86 -0.76 -8.17 21.64
CA LEU A 86 0.63 -7.75 21.54
C LEU A 86 1.50 -8.27 22.71
N MET A 87 0.99 -8.32 23.95
CA MET A 87 1.68 -8.93 25.12
C MET A 87 2.01 -10.42 24.88
N HIS A 88 1.20 -11.10 24.08
CA HIS A 88 1.39 -12.50 23.68
C HIS A 88 2.11 -12.64 22.34
N ARG A 89 2.83 -11.58 21.91
CA ARG A 89 3.62 -11.54 20.66
C ARG A 89 2.82 -11.81 19.40
N VAL A 90 1.51 -11.56 19.44
CA VAL A 90 0.69 -11.59 18.22
C VAL A 90 0.99 -10.31 17.42
N PRO A 91 1.31 -10.40 16.12
CA PRO A 91 1.57 -9.23 15.30
C PRO A 91 0.25 -8.55 14.87
N SER A 92 -0.50 -8.03 15.85
CA SER A 92 -1.87 -7.53 15.71
C SER A 92 -1.98 -6.00 15.67
N SER A 93 -0.86 -5.26 15.64
CA SER A 93 -0.91 -3.81 15.49
C SER A 93 -1.31 -3.39 14.06
N TYR A 94 -1.89 -2.21 13.90
CA TYR A 94 -2.18 -1.67 12.57
C TYR A 94 -0.91 -1.43 11.73
N TYR A 95 0.24 -1.23 12.34
CA TYR A 95 1.53 -1.26 11.65
C TYR A 95 1.85 -2.64 11.05
N ASN A 96 1.51 -3.72 11.78
CA ASN A 96 1.66 -5.08 11.24
C ASN A 96 0.68 -5.33 10.08
N PHE A 97 -0.54 -4.81 10.17
CA PHE A 97 -1.49 -4.84 9.05
C PHE A 97 -0.91 -4.10 7.83
N ARG A 98 -0.42 -2.87 7.99
CA ARG A 98 0.28 -2.12 6.95
C ARG A 98 1.39 -2.94 6.29
N ASP A 99 2.25 -3.53 7.12
CA ASP A 99 3.43 -4.27 6.63
C ASP A 99 3.03 -5.57 5.91
N SER A 100 1.92 -6.20 6.32
CA SER A 100 1.33 -7.36 5.62
C SER A 100 0.83 -7.03 4.22
N LEU A 101 0.41 -5.80 3.97
CA LEU A 101 0.01 -5.32 2.64
C LEU A 101 1.21 -5.18 1.69
N GLY A 102 2.40 -4.85 2.24
CA GLY A 102 3.58 -4.53 1.44
C GLY A 102 3.57 -3.12 0.83
N LYS A 103 4.77 -2.61 0.48
CA LYS A 103 4.97 -1.21 0.05
C LYS A 103 4.30 -0.84 -1.29
N ASN A 104 4.06 -1.81 -2.17
CA ASN A 104 3.49 -1.59 -3.51
C ASN A 104 2.02 -2.01 -3.62
N ASN A 105 1.34 -2.17 -2.50
CA ASN A 105 -0.06 -2.56 -2.48
C ASN A 105 -0.97 -1.36 -2.77
N SER A 106 -1.93 -1.50 -3.68
CA SER A 106 -2.84 -0.41 -4.05
C SER A 106 -3.68 0.06 -2.88
N LEU A 107 -4.27 -0.84 -2.09
CA LEU A 107 -5.08 -0.49 -0.92
C LEU A 107 -4.27 0.33 0.11
N ARG A 108 -3.00 -0.05 0.36
CA ARG A 108 -2.13 0.73 1.25
C ARG A 108 -1.89 2.13 0.71
N ASN A 109 -1.56 2.25 -0.59
CA ASN A 109 -1.32 3.54 -1.23
C ASN A 109 -2.58 4.42 -1.21
N ASP A 110 -3.76 3.81 -1.47
CA ASP A 110 -5.03 4.52 -1.46
C ASP A 110 -5.40 5.00 -0.04
N LEU A 111 -5.14 4.21 1.00
CA LEU A 111 -5.31 4.62 2.41
C LEU A 111 -4.37 5.79 2.77
N GLU A 112 -3.08 5.66 2.46
CA GLU A 112 -2.07 6.70 2.74
C GLU A 112 -2.32 7.99 1.93
N LEU A 113 -3.00 7.92 0.79
CA LEU A 113 -3.43 9.08 -0.01
C LEU A 113 -4.73 9.70 0.52
N ALA A 114 -5.71 8.87 0.88
CA ALA A 114 -7.06 9.29 1.17
C ALA A 114 -7.27 9.84 2.57
N LEU A 115 -6.45 9.45 3.54
CA LEU A 115 -6.61 9.83 4.95
C LEU A 115 -5.67 10.97 5.33
N THR A 116 -6.17 11.93 6.14
CA THR A 116 -5.43 13.18 6.44
C THR A 116 -4.60 13.13 7.73
N SER A 117 -4.69 12.07 8.53
CA SER A 117 -3.88 11.93 9.76
C SER A 117 -2.39 11.81 9.43
N GLU A 118 -1.52 12.44 10.23
CA GLU A 118 -0.06 12.36 10.05
C GLU A 118 0.47 10.92 10.07
N ASP A 119 -0.06 10.11 10.99
CA ASP A 119 0.23 8.67 11.07
C ASP A 119 -1.08 7.89 11.19
N ILE A 120 -1.60 7.50 10.06
CA ILE A 120 -2.87 6.76 9.99
C ILE A 120 -2.82 5.40 10.67
N TRP A 121 -1.63 4.82 10.84
CA TRP A 121 -1.44 3.48 11.41
C TRP A 121 -1.29 3.48 12.94
N ALA A 122 -1.06 4.65 13.55
CA ALA A 122 -0.99 4.78 15.00
C ALA A 122 -2.37 4.66 15.66
N ASP A 123 -3.40 5.25 15.05
CA ASP A 123 -4.81 5.18 15.48
C ASP A 123 -5.70 5.02 14.24
N PHE A 124 -5.67 3.83 13.67
CA PHE A 124 -6.24 3.56 12.35
C PHE A 124 -7.77 3.75 12.32
N GLU A 125 -8.48 3.36 13.39
CA GLU A 125 -9.92 3.51 13.44
C GLU A 125 -10.35 4.98 13.43
N ASN A 126 -9.70 5.84 14.19
CA ASN A 126 -9.95 7.28 14.11
C ASN A 126 -9.52 7.85 12.75
N ALA A 127 -8.39 7.39 12.21
CA ALA A 127 -7.90 7.85 10.91
C ALA A 127 -8.88 7.54 9.77
N LEU A 128 -9.59 6.41 9.82
CA LEU A 128 -10.63 6.08 8.82
C LEU A 128 -11.73 7.15 8.73
N GLY A 129 -11.98 7.90 9.80
CA GLY A 129 -12.91 9.03 9.80
C GLY A 129 -12.35 10.34 9.25
N THR A 130 -11.08 10.38 8.84
CA THR A 130 -10.40 11.60 8.34
C THR A 130 -10.22 11.58 6.83
N LEU A 131 -11.20 11.06 6.09
CA LEU A 131 -11.14 11.00 4.63
C LEU A 131 -10.93 12.40 4.04
N ASN A 132 -9.96 12.54 3.14
CA ASN A 132 -9.68 13.78 2.45
C ASN A 132 -10.71 14.02 1.34
N LEU A 133 -11.80 14.66 1.71
CA LEU A 133 -12.93 14.93 0.82
C LEU A 133 -12.58 15.92 -0.30
N GLU A 134 -11.70 16.88 0.00
CA GLU A 134 -11.17 17.82 -0.98
C GLU A 134 -10.42 17.07 -2.10
N LEU A 135 -9.56 16.14 -1.73
CA LEU A 135 -8.81 15.34 -2.70
C LEU A 135 -9.71 14.36 -3.45
N MET A 136 -10.63 13.66 -2.75
CA MET A 136 -11.42 12.58 -3.34
C MET A 136 -12.65 13.07 -4.09
N GLY A 137 -13.31 14.12 -3.62
CA GLY A 137 -14.56 14.66 -4.16
C GLY A 137 -14.43 15.93 -5.00
N SER A 138 -13.22 16.49 -5.12
CA SER A 138 -13.01 17.75 -5.87
C SER A 138 -13.21 17.56 -7.37
N ARG A 139 -14.05 18.41 -7.97
CA ARG A 139 -14.26 18.43 -9.42
C ARG A 139 -12.95 18.62 -10.20
N ASN A 140 -12.07 19.47 -9.72
CA ASN A 140 -10.78 19.73 -10.37
C ASN A 140 -9.85 18.51 -10.35
N ILE A 141 -9.83 17.78 -9.24
CA ILE A 141 -9.04 16.56 -9.11
C ILE A 141 -9.61 15.42 -9.97
N ILE A 142 -10.94 15.30 -9.99
CA ILE A 142 -11.62 14.33 -10.88
C ILE A 142 -11.33 14.67 -12.34
N ASP A 143 -11.40 15.93 -12.74
CA ASP A 143 -11.07 16.39 -14.09
C ASP A 143 -9.62 16.03 -14.47
N MET A 144 -8.68 16.31 -13.56
CA MET A 144 -7.27 15.92 -13.74
C MET A 144 -7.08 14.40 -13.89
N TRP A 145 -7.82 13.59 -13.14
CA TRP A 145 -7.77 12.13 -13.27
C TRP A 145 -8.36 11.65 -14.59
N LEU A 146 -9.47 12.24 -15.03
CA LEU A 146 -10.06 11.95 -16.34
C LEU A 146 -9.07 12.25 -17.49
N ASP A 147 -8.37 13.37 -17.41
CA ASP A 147 -7.34 13.75 -18.38
C ASP A 147 -6.16 12.75 -18.38
N ASN A 148 -5.69 12.34 -17.21
CA ASN A 148 -4.58 11.40 -17.09
C ASN A 148 -4.89 10.00 -17.67
N PHE A 149 -6.15 9.61 -17.72
CA PHE A 149 -6.59 8.35 -18.31
C PHE A 149 -7.01 8.47 -19.78
N GLY A 150 -6.76 9.64 -20.40
CA GLY A 150 -6.93 9.85 -21.83
C GLY A 150 -8.37 10.08 -22.25
N PHE A 151 -9.24 10.49 -21.32
CA PHE A 151 -10.57 10.96 -21.68
C PHE A 151 -10.44 12.38 -22.27
N TYR A 152 -10.66 12.47 -23.57
CA TYR A 152 -10.64 13.75 -24.30
C TYR A 152 -12.07 14.29 -24.44
N ASP A 153 -12.18 15.61 -24.45
CA ASP A 153 -13.43 16.37 -24.63
C ASP A 153 -13.92 16.28 -26.10
N ASP A 154 -13.93 15.07 -26.62
CA ASP A 154 -14.28 14.82 -28.00
C ASP A 154 -15.63 14.08 -28.03
N GLU A 155 -16.62 14.65 -28.73
CA GLU A 155 -17.95 14.03 -28.92
C GLU A 155 -17.86 12.67 -29.60
N ASP A 156 -16.72 12.36 -30.23
CA ASP A 156 -16.42 11.07 -30.87
C ASP A 156 -15.84 10.02 -29.90
N SER A 157 -15.61 10.37 -28.61
CA SER A 157 -15.17 9.41 -27.58
C SER A 157 -16.27 8.34 -27.38
N GLY A 158 -15.92 7.09 -27.56
CA GLY A 158 -16.89 6.00 -27.45
C GLY A 158 -17.34 5.76 -26.00
N ALA A 159 -18.46 5.08 -25.82
CA ALA A 159 -18.99 4.74 -24.49
C ALA A 159 -17.98 3.94 -23.63
N ALA A 160 -17.09 3.17 -24.25
CA ALA A 160 -16.07 2.40 -23.55
C ALA A 160 -15.01 3.30 -22.88
N GLU A 161 -14.53 4.32 -23.59
CA GLU A 161 -13.58 5.30 -23.03
C GLU A 161 -14.21 6.10 -21.89
N PHE A 162 -15.47 6.47 -22.03
CA PHE A 162 -16.23 7.15 -20.98
C PHE A 162 -16.30 6.32 -19.70
N TYR A 163 -16.72 5.04 -19.79
CA TYR A 163 -16.80 4.17 -18.60
C TYR A 163 -15.43 3.88 -17.99
N MET A 164 -14.40 3.70 -18.79
CA MET A 164 -13.03 3.52 -18.32
C MET A 164 -12.52 4.74 -17.55
N ALA A 165 -12.84 5.95 -18.02
CA ALA A 165 -12.46 7.20 -17.36
C ALA A 165 -13.21 7.38 -16.03
N LEU A 166 -14.51 7.07 -15.98
CA LEU A 166 -15.30 7.07 -14.74
C LEU A 166 -14.75 6.10 -13.71
N GLU A 167 -14.42 4.88 -14.13
CA GLU A 167 -13.85 3.86 -13.26
C GLU A 167 -12.48 4.30 -12.73
N ALA A 168 -11.64 4.88 -13.59
CA ALA A 168 -10.33 5.40 -13.21
C ALA A 168 -10.42 6.50 -12.14
N ALA A 169 -11.32 7.47 -12.30
CA ALA A 169 -11.53 8.55 -11.34
C ALA A 169 -12.04 8.04 -9.98
N ALA A 170 -12.82 6.95 -9.98
CA ALA A 170 -13.38 6.35 -8.78
C ALA A 170 -12.48 5.28 -8.13
N THR A 171 -11.41 4.84 -8.81
CA THR A 171 -10.60 3.69 -8.38
C THR A 171 -10.07 3.78 -6.93
N PRO A 172 -9.50 4.90 -6.45
CA PRO A 172 -8.97 4.97 -5.09
C PRO A 172 -10.06 4.71 -4.04
N ILE A 173 -11.20 5.39 -4.13
CA ILE A 173 -12.29 5.20 -3.16
C ILE A 173 -12.99 3.85 -3.33
N SER A 174 -13.12 3.35 -4.55
CA SER A 174 -13.64 2.03 -4.85
C SER A 174 -12.77 0.92 -4.23
N ASN A 175 -11.44 1.05 -4.28
CA ASN A 175 -10.53 0.14 -3.60
C ASN A 175 -10.74 0.15 -2.08
N LEU A 176 -10.91 1.32 -1.47
CA LEU A 176 -11.19 1.41 -0.03
C LEU A 176 -12.49 0.68 0.33
N VAL A 177 -13.57 0.97 -0.40
CA VAL A 177 -14.90 0.36 -0.16
C VAL A 177 -14.86 -1.17 -0.34
N ASN A 178 -14.26 -1.64 -1.43
CA ASN A 178 -14.36 -3.05 -1.81
C ASN A 178 -13.26 -3.94 -1.22
N SER A 179 -12.08 -3.38 -0.91
CA SER A 179 -10.90 -4.18 -0.56
C SER A 179 -10.51 -4.11 0.92
N LEU A 180 -10.85 -3.03 1.64
CA LEU A 180 -10.38 -2.86 3.03
C LEU A 180 -10.91 -3.96 3.95
N GLN A 181 -12.23 -4.12 4.05
CA GLN A 181 -12.86 -5.09 4.95
C GLN A 181 -12.44 -6.55 4.66
N PRO A 182 -12.47 -7.04 3.39
CA PRO A 182 -12.04 -8.41 3.10
C PRO A 182 -10.55 -8.62 3.36
N THR A 183 -9.72 -7.62 3.09
CA THR A 183 -8.27 -7.73 3.28
C THR A 183 -7.91 -7.70 4.76
N PHE A 184 -8.55 -6.82 5.54
CA PHE A 184 -8.42 -6.78 6.99
C PHE A 184 -8.87 -8.11 7.62
N ARG A 185 -10.03 -8.66 7.22
CA ARG A 185 -10.52 -9.96 7.69
C ARG A 185 -9.51 -11.07 7.41
N ARG A 186 -8.97 -11.14 6.19
CA ARG A 186 -7.96 -12.14 5.83
C ARG A 186 -6.72 -12.03 6.71
N TRP A 187 -6.25 -10.82 7.01
CA TRP A 187 -5.12 -10.61 7.89
C TRP A 187 -5.42 -11.10 9.31
N ILE A 188 -6.57 -10.74 9.89
CA ILE A 188 -7.01 -11.22 11.22
C ILE A 188 -7.08 -12.75 11.27
N ASP A 189 -7.56 -13.41 10.20
CA ASP A 189 -7.69 -14.87 10.15
C ASP A 189 -6.32 -15.59 10.21
N HIS A 190 -5.23 -14.91 9.84
CA HIS A 190 -3.87 -15.45 9.85
C HIS A 190 -3.04 -15.07 11.08
N LEU A 191 -3.59 -14.32 12.03
CA LEU A 191 -2.88 -13.99 13.26
C LEU A 191 -2.69 -15.23 14.12
N GLU A 192 -1.46 -15.43 14.61
CA GLU A 192 -1.10 -16.55 15.48
C GLU A 192 -0.45 -16.05 16.78
N ILE A 193 -0.56 -16.85 17.83
CA ILE A 193 0.10 -16.57 19.10
C ILE A 193 1.61 -16.76 18.92
N GLY A 194 2.38 -15.74 19.29
CA GLY A 194 3.85 -15.75 19.17
C GLY A 194 4.58 -16.37 20.38
N THR A 195 3.85 -16.76 21.43
CA THR A 195 4.45 -17.32 22.66
C THR A 195 3.45 -18.15 23.45
N ASP A 196 3.95 -19.17 24.15
CA ASP A 196 3.17 -19.94 25.13
C ASP A 196 3.19 -19.29 26.54
N GLU A 197 3.90 -18.20 26.72
CA GLU A 197 3.95 -17.44 27.98
C GLU A 197 2.56 -16.89 28.33
N ARG A 198 2.20 -16.97 29.61
CA ARG A 198 0.93 -16.47 30.15
C ARG A 198 1.18 -15.39 31.21
N PRO A 199 1.61 -14.20 30.80
CA PRO A 199 2.05 -13.16 31.76
C PRO A 199 0.93 -12.68 32.68
N LEU A 200 -0.34 -12.93 32.35
CA LEU A 200 -1.51 -12.51 33.12
C LEU A 200 -2.18 -13.65 33.89
N ILE A 201 -1.49 -14.80 34.10
CA ILE A 201 -2.08 -15.99 34.71
C ILE A 201 -2.61 -15.73 36.13
N GLY A 202 -1.98 -14.83 36.87
CA GLY A 202 -2.43 -14.45 38.23
C GLY A 202 -3.53 -13.39 38.25
N LEU A 203 -3.77 -12.72 37.11
CA LEU A 203 -4.71 -11.61 36.99
C LEU A 203 -6.05 -12.05 36.36
N ILE A 204 -6.03 -12.96 35.40
CA ILE A 204 -7.24 -13.39 34.68
C ILE A 204 -7.86 -14.62 35.34
N HIS A 205 -9.09 -14.47 35.87
CA HIS A 205 -9.86 -15.55 36.46
C HIS A 205 -10.68 -16.28 35.37
N PRO A 206 -10.58 -17.64 35.21
CA PRO A 206 -11.24 -18.37 34.12
C PRO A 206 -12.78 -18.28 34.11
N ARG A 207 -13.39 -17.96 35.26
CA ARG A 207 -14.84 -17.75 35.38
C ARG A 207 -15.25 -16.28 35.42
N GLY A 208 -14.34 -15.35 35.19
CA GLY A 208 -14.67 -13.94 35.00
C GLY A 208 -15.35 -13.71 33.66
N LYS A 209 -15.92 -12.51 33.49
CA LYS A 209 -16.49 -12.05 32.21
C LYS A 209 -15.45 -11.26 31.42
N VAL A 210 -15.51 -11.35 30.11
CA VAL A 210 -14.64 -10.56 29.22
C VAL A 210 -15.48 -9.77 28.22
N LEU A 211 -15.23 -8.47 28.15
CA LEU A 211 -15.60 -7.60 27.03
C LEU A 211 -14.35 -7.44 26.15
N ASP A 212 -14.32 -8.14 25.03
CA ASP A 212 -13.17 -8.21 24.15
C ASP A 212 -13.34 -7.32 22.91
N PHE A 213 -12.39 -6.41 22.75
CA PHE A 213 -12.29 -5.53 21.58
C PHE A 213 -11.40 -6.11 20.48
N ASN A 214 -10.74 -7.24 20.78
CA ASN A 214 -9.97 -7.99 19.79
C ASN A 214 -10.89 -8.86 18.93
N TYR A 215 -10.39 -9.20 17.74
CA TYR A 215 -11.08 -10.10 16.82
C TYR A 215 -10.66 -11.56 17.01
N THR A 216 -9.69 -11.83 17.91
CA THR A 216 -9.04 -13.11 18.15
C THR A 216 -9.57 -13.78 19.42
N GLU A 217 -9.46 -15.09 19.50
CA GLU A 217 -9.92 -15.88 20.64
C GLU A 217 -8.80 -16.22 21.64
N PHE A 218 -7.73 -15.43 21.67
CA PHE A 218 -6.54 -15.81 22.45
C PHE A 218 -6.77 -15.76 23.96
N VAL A 219 -7.67 -14.91 24.45
CA VAL A 219 -8.03 -14.91 25.88
C VAL A 219 -8.68 -16.22 26.33
N GLU A 220 -9.54 -16.81 25.48
CA GLU A 220 -10.13 -18.13 25.76
C GLU A 220 -9.06 -19.22 25.74
N ASN A 221 -8.23 -19.22 24.70
CA ASN A 221 -7.24 -20.27 24.47
C ASN A 221 -6.13 -20.28 25.53
N LEU A 222 -5.66 -19.10 25.97
CA LEU A 222 -4.55 -18.98 26.91
C LEU A 222 -4.99 -19.07 28.37
N TYR A 223 -6.15 -18.50 28.71
CA TYR A 223 -6.59 -18.33 30.11
C TYR A 223 -7.85 -19.12 30.46
N GLY A 224 -8.44 -19.82 29.49
CA GLY A 224 -9.58 -20.70 29.72
C GLY A 224 -10.88 -19.96 30.04
N VAL A 225 -10.99 -18.66 29.75
CA VAL A 225 -12.21 -17.88 29.96
C VAL A 225 -13.28 -18.36 28.99
N LYS A 226 -14.54 -18.49 29.47
CA LYS A 226 -15.66 -18.98 28.65
C LYS A 226 -16.73 -17.93 28.36
N ASP A 227 -16.85 -16.92 29.20
CA ASP A 227 -17.86 -15.87 29.07
C ASP A 227 -17.21 -14.63 28.42
N VAL A 228 -17.11 -14.67 27.08
CA VAL A 228 -16.45 -13.63 26.27
C VAL A 228 -17.44 -13.00 25.31
N CYS A 229 -17.60 -11.70 25.41
CA CYS A 229 -18.33 -10.87 24.46
C CYS A 229 -17.34 -10.19 23.51
N TYR A 230 -17.27 -10.64 22.27
CA TYR A 230 -16.50 -10.00 21.18
C TYR A 230 -17.32 -8.86 20.61
N ILE A 231 -17.09 -7.65 21.11
CA ILE A 231 -17.93 -6.49 20.81
C ILE A 231 -17.83 -6.04 19.35
N HIS A 232 -16.69 -6.27 18.73
CA HIS A 232 -16.42 -5.96 17.32
C HIS A 232 -16.48 -7.19 16.39
N GLY A 233 -17.02 -8.30 16.89
CA GLY A 233 -17.05 -9.57 16.20
C GLY A 233 -15.78 -10.39 16.42
N SER A 234 -15.76 -11.63 15.93
CA SER A 234 -14.64 -12.55 16.08
C SER A 234 -14.40 -13.34 14.82
N ARG A 235 -13.13 -13.65 14.55
CA ARG A 235 -12.74 -14.53 13.44
C ARG A 235 -13.32 -15.95 13.55
N LYS A 236 -13.66 -16.43 14.74
CA LYS A 236 -14.37 -17.69 14.96
C LYS A 236 -15.74 -17.75 14.27
N LYS A 237 -16.39 -16.60 14.12
CA LYS A 237 -17.73 -16.52 13.53
C LYS A 237 -17.65 -16.03 12.09
N LYS A 238 -18.44 -16.64 11.21
CA LYS A 238 -18.66 -16.09 9.87
C LYS A 238 -19.47 -14.81 10.02
N GLY A 239 -18.96 -13.70 9.51
CA GLY A 239 -19.63 -12.40 9.56
C GLY A 239 -18.66 -11.25 9.35
N LYS A 240 -19.20 -10.05 9.26
CA LYS A 240 -18.43 -8.82 9.13
C LYS A 240 -17.75 -8.51 10.47
N LEU A 241 -16.47 -8.18 10.46
CA LEU A 241 -15.77 -7.60 11.59
C LEU A 241 -16.12 -6.11 11.65
N ILE A 242 -16.28 -5.55 12.83
CA ILE A 242 -16.59 -4.13 13.02
C ILE A 242 -15.25 -3.38 13.13
N LEU A 243 -14.83 -2.81 12.00
CA LEU A 243 -13.69 -1.92 11.88
C LEU A 243 -14.20 -0.57 11.40
N GLY A 244 -13.89 0.52 12.08
CA GLY A 244 -14.36 1.83 11.60
C GLY A 244 -14.27 2.95 12.62
N HIS A 245 -14.78 4.11 12.19
CA HIS A 245 -14.76 5.38 12.89
C HIS A 245 -16.12 5.73 13.53
N LYS A 246 -16.16 6.81 14.31
CA LYS A 246 -17.41 7.33 14.86
C LYS A 246 -18.35 7.84 13.77
N PRO A 247 -19.69 7.78 13.99
CA PRO A 247 -20.67 8.41 13.11
C PRO A 247 -20.39 9.89 12.86
N GLY A 248 -20.58 10.35 11.62
CA GLY A 248 -20.44 11.76 11.22
C GLY A 248 -19.01 12.27 11.09
N ALA A 249 -18.01 11.41 11.12
CA ALA A 249 -16.60 11.80 10.98
C ALA A 249 -16.28 12.34 9.57
N THR A 250 -16.97 11.88 8.53
CA THR A 250 -16.77 12.31 7.13
C THR A 250 -17.55 13.57 6.73
N GLY A 251 -18.45 14.07 7.60
CA GLY A 251 -19.23 15.28 7.37
C GLY A 251 -20.32 15.16 6.30
N ASP A 252 -21.02 16.27 6.02
CA ASP A 252 -22.05 16.34 4.98
C ASP A 252 -21.41 16.65 3.60
N LEU A 253 -21.53 15.69 2.69
CA LEU A 253 -20.81 15.69 1.41
C LEU A 253 -21.60 16.28 0.23
N TYR A 254 -22.83 16.74 0.40
CA TYR A 254 -23.69 17.08 -0.72
C TYR A 254 -23.68 18.57 -1.07
N GLU A 255 -22.85 18.95 -2.08
CA GLU A 255 -23.16 20.11 -2.91
C GLU A 255 -23.98 19.64 -4.13
N LYS A 256 -25.19 20.18 -4.29
CA LYS A 256 -26.03 19.94 -5.47
C LYS A 256 -25.30 20.42 -6.73
N SER A 257 -25.11 19.55 -7.72
CA SER A 257 -24.52 19.88 -8.99
C SER A 257 -25.30 21.00 -9.69
N ARG A 258 -24.60 22.02 -10.19
CA ARG A 258 -25.17 23.03 -11.11
C ARG A 258 -25.44 22.34 -12.44
N LYS A 259 -26.47 22.79 -13.19
CA LYS A 259 -26.74 22.28 -14.54
C LYS A 259 -25.47 22.42 -15.41
N PRO A 260 -24.94 21.33 -15.98
CA PRO A 260 -23.75 21.38 -16.80
C PRO A 260 -23.99 22.23 -18.05
N LYS A 261 -23.00 23.03 -18.42
CA LYS A 261 -23.06 23.91 -19.60
C LYS A 261 -22.33 23.31 -20.81
N THR A 262 -21.42 22.35 -20.55
CA THR A 262 -20.65 21.68 -21.60
C THR A 262 -20.69 20.16 -21.38
N TYR A 263 -20.39 19.39 -22.43
CA TYR A 263 -20.25 17.93 -22.33
C TYR A 263 -19.21 17.54 -21.27
N ARG A 264 -18.03 18.17 -21.28
CA ARG A 264 -16.98 17.93 -20.26
C ARG A 264 -17.50 18.15 -18.84
N GLN A 265 -18.25 19.21 -18.60
CA GLN A 265 -18.86 19.46 -17.29
C GLN A 265 -19.87 18.37 -16.90
N ALA A 266 -20.65 17.87 -17.87
CA ALA A 266 -21.58 16.80 -17.61
C ALA A 266 -20.85 15.50 -17.22
N VAL A 267 -19.73 15.18 -17.86
CA VAL A 267 -18.89 14.01 -17.51
C VAL A 267 -18.28 14.16 -16.12
N ILE A 268 -17.75 15.34 -15.79
CA ILE A 268 -17.20 15.62 -14.46
C ILE A 268 -18.30 15.49 -13.40
N ASP A 269 -19.52 15.98 -13.65
CA ASP A 269 -20.65 15.86 -12.73
C ASP A 269 -20.99 14.39 -12.46
N VAL A 270 -21.08 13.56 -13.51
CA VAL A 270 -21.35 12.12 -13.36
C VAL A 270 -20.22 11.41 -12.60
N ALA A 271 -18.96 11.73 -12.91
CA ALA A 271 -17.81 11.18 -12.21
C ALA A 271 -17.80 11.58 -10.73
N GLN A 272 -18.11 12.83 -10.43
CA GLN A 272 -18.21 13.34 -9.06
C GLN A 272 -19.33 12.65 -8.28
N ASP A 273 -20.53 12.53 -8.87
CA ASP A 273 -21.66 11.84 -8.24
C ASP A 273 -21.32 10.37 -7.92
N ASN A 274 -20.61 9.69 -8.81
CA ASN A 274 -20.14 8.34 -8.58
C ASN A 274 -19.15 8.27 -7.40
N VAL A 275 -18.16 9.16 -7.35
CA VAL A 275 -17.18 9.23 -6.26
C VAL A 275 -17.88 9.56 -4.94
N LEU A 276 -18.80 10.53 -4.91
CA LEU A 276 -19.57 10.88 -3.69
C LEU A 276 -20.45 9.72 -3.20
N SER A 277 -21.04 8.95 -4.13
CA SER A 277 -21.80 7.73 -3.77
C SER A 277 -20.90 6.69 -3.10
N LEU A 278 -19.68 6.50 -3.60
CA LEU A 278 -18.69 5.59 -3.01
C LEU A 278 -18.19 6.09 -1.64
N ILE A 279 -18.01 7.40 -1.48
CA ILE A 279 -17.68 8.00 -0.18
C ILE A 279 -18.81 7.76 0.83
N GLY A 280 -20.07 7.91 0.40
CA GLY A 280 -21.23 7.58 1.25
C GLY A 280 -21.27 6.10 1.61
N GLN A 281 -20.91 5.20 0.71
CA GLN A 281 -20.79 3.77 0.98
C GLN A 281 -19.63 3.48 1.95
N TYR A 282 -18.49 4.14 1.78
CA TYR A 282 -17.33 4.06 2.67
C TYR A 282 -17.72 4.45 4.09
N ASP A 283 -18.37 5.61 4.26
CA ASP A 283 -18.83 6.09 5.57
C ASP A 283 -19.79 5.09 6.22
N LYS A 284 -20.81 4.64 5.48
CA LYS A 284 -21.78 3.65 5.94
C LYS A 284 -21.13 2.33 6.37
N ASP A 285 -20.16 1.83 5.60
CA ASP A 285 -19.53 0.53 5.85
C ASP A 285 -18.51 0.56 6.98
N LEU A 286 -17.92 1.72 7.23
CA LEU A 286 -16.90 1.93 8.25
C LEU A 286 -17.36 2.77 9.44
N THR A 287 -18.62 3.13 9.52
CA THR A 287 -19.19 3.76 10.72
C THR A 287 -19.40 2.71 11.82
N LYS A 288 -18.81 2.97 12.99
CA LYS A 288 -18.97 2.20 14.21
C LYS A 288 -20.10 2.82 15.05
N ASP A 289 -21.35 2.35 14.86
CA ASP A 289 -22.48 2.76 15.67
C ASP A 289 -22.47 2.02 17.01
N SER A 290 -21.81 2.61 18.00
CA SER A 290 -21.67 2.03 19.34
C SER A 290 -23.02 1.75 20.02
N HIS A 291 -24.06 2.58 19.77
CA HIS A 291 -25.38 2.39 20.37
C HIS A 291 -26.09 1.14 19.83
N GLU A 292 -26.09 0.94 18.51
CA GLU A 292 -26.66 -0.27 17.92
C GLU A 292 -25.85 -1.52 18.29
N ILE A 293 -24.53 -1.42 18.41
CA ILE A 293 -23.69 -2.52 18.86
C ILE A 293 -23.99 -2.90 20.31
N ILE A 294 -24.09 -1.92 21.23
CA ILE A 294 -24.46 -2.14 22.64
C ILE A 294 -25.81 -2.78 22.72
N LYS A 295 -26.81 -2.30 21.97
CA LYS A 295 -28.14 -2.85 21.91
C LYS A 295 -28.16 -4.31 21.43
N ALA A 296 -27.38 -4.64 20.41
CA ALA A 296 -27.23 -6.01 19.93
C ALA A 296 -26.61 -6.95 20.98
N HIS A 297 -25.85 -6.42 21.94
CA HIS A 297 -25.20 -7.16 23.02
C HIS A 297 -25.87 -6.88 24.40
N CYS A 298 -27.11 -6.37 24.44
CA CYS A 298 -27.77 -5.95 25.67
C CYS A 298 -27.75 -7.04 26.75
N GLY A 299 -27.94 -8.32 26.39
CA GLY A 299 -27.91 -9.43 27.36
C GLY A 299 -26.57 -9.57 28.10
N PHE A 300 -25.45 -9.25 27.46
CA PHE A 300 -24.14 -9.22 28.11
C PHE A 300 -24.07 -8.06 29.11
N PHE A 301 -24.42 -6.84 28.68
CA PHE A 301 -24.37 -5.64 29.51
C PHE A 301 -25.36 -5.74 30.70
N ASP A 302 -26.57 -6.23 30.49
CA ASP A 302 -27.56 -6.43 31.59
C ASP A 302 -27.07 -7.42 32.64
N GLY A 303 -26.24 -8.37 32.23
CA GLY A 303 -25.57 -9.32 33.10
C GLY A 303 -24.40 -8.77 33.91
N LEU A 304 -24.12 -7.46 33.93
CA LEU A 304 -22.97 -6.87 34.66
C LEU A 304 -23.33 -6.35 36.07
N ALA A 305 -24.59 -6.41 36.49
CA ALA A 305 -25.03 -5.82 37.77
C ALA A 305 -24.32 -6.41 39.02
N TYR A 306 -23.82 -7.64 38.96
CA TYR A 306 -23.08 -8.28 40.06
C TYR A 306 -21.59 -8.05 40.04
N ILE A 307 -21.04 -7.39 39.00
CA ILE A 307 -19.62 -7.14 38.83
C ILE A 307 -19.14 -6.15 39.90
N LYS A 308 -18.07 -6.53 40.61
CA LYS A 308 -17.45 -5.72 41.66
C LYS A 308 -16.08 -5.15 41.24
N GLN A 309 -15.45 -5.77 40.26
CA GLN A 309 -14.14 -5.36 39.79
C GLN A 309 -14.16 -5.28 38.26
N ILE A 310 -13.54 -4.24 37.71
CA ILE A 310 -13.33 -4.05 36.27
C ILE A 310 -11.83 -3.88 36.04
N VAL A 311 -11.24 -4.75 35.25
CA VAL A 311 -9.81 -4.72 34.93
C VAL A 311 -9.64 -4.46 33.44
N VAL A 312 -9.03 -3.31 33.11
CA VAL A 312 -8.76 -2.89 31.72
C VAL A 312 -7.34 -3.29 31.37
N ILE A 313 -7.16 -4.10 30.32
CA ILE A 313 -5.88 -4.66 29.93
C ILE A 313 -5.63 -4.45 28.45
N GLY A 314 -4.53 -3.75 28.10
CA GLY A 314 -4.10 -3.59 26.72
C GLY A 314 -5.10 -2.86 25.83
N HIS A 315 -5.97 -2.06 26.39
CA HIS A 315 -6.93 -1.23 25.67
C HIS A 315 -6.43 0.23 25.65
N SER A 316 -6.39 0.83 24.46
CA SER A 316 -5.93 2.21 24.27
C SER A 316 -6.85 3.27 24.89
N ILE A 317 -8.08 2.87 25.29
CA ILE A 317 -9.11 3.76 25.85
C ILE A 317 -9.41 4.93 24.90
N SER A 318 -9.32 4.66 23.59
CA SER A 318 -9.61 5.65 22.55
C SER A 318 -11.06 6.13 22.63
N SER A 319 -11.28 7.38 22.26
CA SER A 319 -12.60 8.01 22.36
C SER A 319 -13.68 7.32 21.51
N VAL A 320 -13.30 6.54 20.49
CA VAL A 320 -14.26 5.75 19.68
C VAL A 320 -15.02 4.71 20.50
N ASP A 321 -14.42 4.25 21.62
CA ASP A 321 -14.97 3.17 22.43
C ASP A 321 -15.60 3.64 23.75
N TRP A 322 -15.61 4.94 24.02
CA TRP A 322 -16.09 5.47 25.31
C TRP A 322 -17.55 5.12 25.64
N ASP A 323 -18.39 4.94 24.65
CA ASP A 323 -19.80 4.57 24.88
C ASP A 323 -19.95 3.18 25.52
N TYR A 324 -19.06 2.25 25.18
CA TYR A 324 -19.02 0.93 25.81
C TYR A 324 -18.61 1.04 27.29
N PHE A 325 -17.59 1.87 27.60
CA PHE A 325 -17.18 2.14 28.97
C PHE A 325 -18.27 2.83 29.76
N ALA A 326 -19.04 3.73 29.14
CA ALA A 326 -20.17 4.39 29.77
C ALA A 326 -21.27 3.39 30.12
N GLU A 327 -21.61 2.46 29.20
CA GLU A 327 -22.61 1.43 29.49
C GLU A 327 -22.14 0.46 30.57
N VAL A 328 -20.86 0.04 30.56
CA VAL A 328 -20.27 -0.76 31.64
C VAL A 328 -20.37 -0.02 32.98
N LYS A 329 -19.99 1.26 33.05
CA LYS A 329 -20.08 2.07 34.28
C LYS A 329 -21.53 2.17 34.79
N LYS A 330 -22.49 2.33 33.89
CA LYS A 330 -23.92 2.41 34.24
C LYS A 330 -24.44 1.08 34.81
N LYS A 331 -24.02 -0.07 34.25
CA LYS A 331 -24.49 -1.40 34.67
C LYS A 331 -23.77 -1.95 35.91
N ALA A 332 -22.46 -1.60 36.07
CA ALA A 332 -21.64 -1.99 37.20
C ALA A 332 -21.24 -0.74 38.03
N GLU A 333 -22.21 0.03 38.49
CA GLU A 333 -22.07 1.38 39.06
C GLU A 333 -21.05 1.43 40.21
N ASN A 334 -21.05 0.42 41.09
CA ASN A 334 -20.22 0.36 42.30
C ASN A 334 -18.92 -0.41 42.11
N ALA A 335 -18.60 -0.85 40.91
CA ALA A 335 -17.39 -1.60 40.65
C ALA A 335 -16.14 -0.77 40.86
N HIS A 336 -15.10 -1.40 41.36
CA HIS A 336 -13.75 -0.83 41.45
C HIS A 336 -13.02 -1.06 40.13
N TRP A 337 -12.40 0.00 39.59
CA TRP A 337 -11.71 -0.05 38.31
C TRP A 337 -10.19 -0.22 38.49
N TYR A 338 -9.57 -1.07 37.70
CA TYR A 338 -8.12 -1.23 37.57
C TYR A 338 -7.72 -0.97 36.12
N PHE A 339 -6.94 0.07 35.91
CA PHE A 339 -6.49 0.46 34.57
C PHE A 339 -5.05 0.03 34.36
N GLY A 340 -4.82 -0.89 33.42
CA GLY A 340 -3.50 -1.30 32.95
C GLY A 340 -3.00 -0.31 31.91
N ILE A 341 -1.91 0.38 32.22
CA ILE A 341 -1.34 1.47 31.40
C ILE A 341 0.02 1.04 30.87
N TYR A 342 0.17 1.09 29.55
CA TYR A 342 1.42 0.78 28.86
C TYR A 342 2.28 2.02 28.60
N GLY A 343 1.66 3.16 28.24
CA GLY A 343 2.37 4.36 27.85
C GLY A 343 1.60 5.64 28.10
N LEU A 344 2.17 6.76 27.65
CA LEU A 344 1.66 8.10 27.91
C LEU A 344 0.27 8.32 27.31
N ASN A 345 0.01 7.80 26.11
CA ASN A 345 -1.29 7.93 25.45
C ASN A 345 -2.39 7.22 26.23
N ASP A 346 -2.14 5.99 26.71
CA ASP A 346 -3.10 5.26 27.53
C ASP A 346 -3.41 6.00 28.81
N LEU A 347 -2.37 6.58 29.45
CA LEU A 347 -2.52 7.38 30.66
C LEU A 347 -3.44 8.59 30.43
N HIS A 348 -3.19 9.35 29.36
CA HIS A 348 -3.99 10.53 29.02
C HIS A 348 -5.43 10.16 28.66
N ASN A 349 -5.62 9.10 27.86
CA ASN A 349 -6.96 8.60 27.51
C ASN A 349 -7.73 8.12 28.74
N MET A 350 -7.05 7.42 29.65
CA MET A 350 -7.64 7.02 30.93
C MET A 350 -8.08 8.24 31.75
N ILE A 351 -7.25 9.27 31.88
CA ILE A 351 -7.58 10.49 32.61
C ILE A 351 -8.83 11.15 32.01
N ASN A 352 -8.88 11.26 30.70
CA ASN A 352 -10.03 11.81 29.98
C ASN A 352 -11.30 11.00 30.22
N LEU A 353 -11.21 9.67 30.15
CA LEU A 353 -12.34 8.76 30.41
C LEU A 353 -12.83 8.89 31.86
N ILE A 354 -11.92 8.84 32.85
CA ILE A 354 -12.24 8.96 34.28
C ILE A 354 -12.98 10.28 34.55
N ASN A 355 -12.48 11.38 34.01
CA ASN A 355 -13.10 12.69 34.17
C ASN A 355 -14.47 12.75 33.51
N ARG A 356 -14.64 12.20 32.30
CA ARG A 356 -15.90 12.18 31.58
C ARG A 356 -16.97 11.33 32.28
N LEU A 357 -16.60 10.13 32.75
CA LEU A 357 -17.52 9.18 33.35
C LEU A 357 -17.62 9.32 34.88
N GLN A 358 -16.88 10.27 35.47
CA GLN A 358 -16.83 10.51 36.92
C GLN A 358 -16.52 9.23 37.73
N ILE A 359 -15.53 8.43 37.24
CA ILE A 359 -15.10 7.21 37.92
C ILE A 359 -14.26 7.60 39.14
N LYS A 360 -14.78 7.31 40.36
CA LYS A 360 -14.13 7.70 41.62
C LYS A 360 -13.29 6.58 42.23
N ASN A 361 -13.69 5.34 42.04
CA ASN A 361 -13.05 4.17 42.65
C ASN A 361 -12.17 3.48 41.63
N TYR A 362 -10.87 3.84 41.57
CA TYR A 362 -9.95 3.22 40.64
C TYR A 362 -8.52 3.15 41.19
N ASN A 363 -7.77 2.20 40.64
CA ASN A 363 -6.32 2.11 40.73
C ASN A 363 -5.71 1.99 39.33
N VAL A 364 -4.43 2.35 39.23
CA VAL A 364 -3.63 2.19 38.04
C VAL A 364 -2.57 1.13 38.28
N PHE A 365 -2.27 0.29 37.29
CA PHE A 365 -1.12 -0.59 37.30
C PHE A 365 -0.37 -0.50 35.96
N ARG A 366 0.92 -0.83 35.99
CA ARG A 366 1.76 -0.75 34.79
C ARG A 366 1.74 -2.07 34.03
N THR A 367 1.59 -2.00 32.71
CA THR A 367 1.65 -3.16 31.81
C THR A 367 2.90 -3.16 30.95
N ASP A 368 3.67 -2.09 30.89
CA ASP A 368 4.93 -1.99 30.16
C ASP A 368 6.02 -2.96 30.70
N SER A 369 5.95 -3.32 32.00
CA SER A 369 6.84 -4.31 32.62
C SER A 369 6.49 -5.78 32.27
N ILE A 370 5.26 -6.01 31.77
CA ILE A 370 4.78 -7.36 31.42
C ILE A 370 5.31 -7.77 30.04
N TRP A 371 5.69 -6.81 29.21
CA TRP A 371 6.27 -7.07 27.90
C TRP A 371 7.61 -7.76 28.05
N THR A 372 7.62 -9.06 27.77
CA THR A 372 8.88 -9.78 27.62
C THR A 372 9.70 -9.08 26.53
N LYS A 373 11.02 -8.92 26.77
CA LYS A 373 11.95 -8.35 25.80
C LYS A 373 11.67 -8.94 24.43
N PRO A 374 11.60 -8.13 23.35
CA PRO A 374 11.51 -8.68 22.01
C PRO A 374 12.59 -9.76 21.91
N ARG A 375 12.21 -10.96 21.46
CA ARG A 375 13.19 -11.93 21.02
C ARG A 375 14.10 -11.14 20.09
N GLU A 376 15.39 -11.06 20.39
CA GLU A 376 16.33 -10.54 19.39
C GLU A 376 15.96 -11.26 18.11
N VAL A 377 15.40 -10.51 17.15
CA VAL A 377 15.20 -11.04 15.80
C VAL A 377 16.62 -11.34 15.40
N ASN A 378 17.02 -12.61 15.47
CA ASN A 378 18.19 -13.07 14.78
C ASN A 378 17.99 -12.48 13.39
N ASN A 379 18.87 -11.56 13.03
CA ASN A 379 18.95 -11.06 11.67
C ASN A 379 19.14 -12.32 10.82
N GLU A 380 18.03 -12.93 10.43
CA GLU A 380 18.08 -13.85 9.32
C GLU A 380 18.75 -13.05 8.21
N PRO A 381 19.86 -13.55 7.67
CA PRO A 381 20.55 -12.85 6.61
C PRO A 381 19.48 -12.51 5.58
N ALA A 382 19.38 -11.23 5.24
CA ALA A 382 18.42 -10.72 4.27
C ALA A 382 18.35 -11.74 3.14
N LEU A 383 17.13 -12.25 2.85
CA LEU A 383 16.91 -13.26 1.82
C LEU A 383 17.86 -12.94 0.67
N PRO A 384 18.73 -13.88 0.26
CA PRO A 384 19.78 -13.59 -0.70
C PRO A 384 19.11 -12.89 -1.87
N GLN A 385 19.57 -11.68 -2.16
CA GLN A 385 19.06 -10.92 -3.31
C GLN A 385 19.15 -11.87 -4.48
N ARG A 386 18.01 -12.20 -5.07
CA ARG A 386 17.91 -13.14 -6.17
C ARG A 386 18.92 -12.66 -7.22
N GLU A 387 20.04 -13.36 -7.34
CA GLU A 387 21.03 -13.06 -8.36
C GLU A 387 20.31 -13.08 -9.70
N VAL A 388 20.16 -11.91 -10.30
CA VAL A 388 19.57 -11.80 -11.63
C VAL A 388 20.60 -12.37 -12.57
N LYS A 389 20.40 -13.63 -12.99
CA LYS A 389 21.29 -14.29 -13.93
C LYS A 389 21.36 -13.44 -15.21
N PRO A 390 22.55 -13.20 -15.77
CA PRO A 390 22.70 -12.50 -17.03
C PRO A 390 21.86 -13.17 -18.12
N ARG A 391 21.17 -12.37 -18.90
CA ARG A 391 20.45 -12.85 -20.09
C ARG A 391 21.39 -12.82 -21.28
N VAL A 392 21.73 -13.98 -21.81
CA VAL A 392 22.61 -14.12 -22.98
C VAL A 392 21.78 -14.52 -24.20
N LEU A 393 21.99 -13.81 -25.30
CA LEU A 393 21.36 -14.05 -26.60
C LEU A 393 22.46 -14.22 -27.63
N GLN A 394 22.33 -15.25 -28.49
CA GLN A 394 23.27 -15.52 -29.57
C GLN A 394 22.47 -15.71 -30.87
N ASP A 395 22.78 -14.94 -31.87
CA ASP A 395 22.27 -15.08 -33.25
C ASP A 395 23.29 -14.52 -34.24
N ALA A 396 23.37 -15.11 -35.43
CA ALA A 396 24.27 -14.69 -36.52
C ALA A 396 25.76 -14.51 -36.13
N GLY A 397 26.26 -15.28 -35.15
CA GLY A 397 27.65 -15.17 -34.67
C GLY A 397 27.88 -13.96 -33.75
N ILE A 398 26.84 -13.31 -33.26
CA ILE A 398 26.86 -12.18 -32.34
C ILE A 398 26.36 -12.65 -30.99
N THR A 399 27.08 -12.28 -29.93
CA THR A 399 26.67 -12.56 -28.54
C THR A 399 26.28 -11.26 -27.85
N VAL A 400 25.05 -11.19 -27.33
CA VAL A 400 24.58 -10.05 -26.54
C VAL A 400 24.25 -10.50 -25.13
N THR A 401 24.93 -9.91 -24.16
CA THR A 401 24.72 -10.19 -22.74
C THR A 401 24.09 -8.97 -22.05
N VAL A 402 22.94 -9.15 -21.38
CA VAL A 402 22.32 -8.12 -20.54
C VAL A 402 22.57 -8.50 -19.09
N ARG A 403 23.37 -7.69 -18.39
CA ARG A 403 23.64 -7.82 -16.96
C ARG A 403 22.74 -6.84 -16.20
N GLN A 404 22.17 -7.27 -15.08
CA GLN A 404 21.35 -6.40 -14.22
C GLN A 404 20.27 -5.59 -14.97
N THR A 405 19.74 -6.14 -16.08
CA THR A 405 18.67 -5.57 -16.91
C THR A 405 18.98 -4.28 -17.68
N TYR A 406 20.08 -3.58 -17.40
CA TYR A 406 20.48 -2.31 -18.05
C TYR A 406 21.87 -2.32 -18.63
N ASP A 407 22.73 -3.20 -18.18
CA ASP A 407 24.13 -3.29 -18.60
C ASP A 407 24.20 -4.21 -19.81
N LEU A 408 24.38 -3.62 -20.99
CA LEU A 408 24.46 -4.33 -22.27
C LEU A 408 25.91 -4.52 -22.64
N MET A 409 26.28 -5.75 -22.91
CA MET A 409 27.56 -6.11 -23.49
C MET A 409 27.35 -6.83 -24.82
N ILE A 410 28.10 -6.44 -25.86
CA ILE A 410 28.05 -7.03 -27.19
C ILE A 410 29.42 -7.60 -27.52
N ASP A 411 29.48 -8.89 -27.89
CA ASP A 411 30.69 -9.63 -28.30
C ASP A 411 31.91 -9.46 -27.34
N ASP A 412 31.63 -9.25 -26.03
CA ASP A 412 32.61 -8.98 -24.98
C ASP A 412 33.56 -7.77 -25.23
N THR A 413 33.28 -6.97 -26.26
CA THR A 413 34.09 -5.81 -26.67
C THR A 413 33.41 -4.46 -26.44
N PHE A 414 32.07 -4.41 -26.59
CA PHE A 414 31.32 -3.16 -26.44
C PHE A 414 30.38 -3.25 -25.23
N GLU A 415 30.58 -2.36 -24.25
CA GLU A 415 29.76 -2.29 -23.03
C GLU A 415 29.09 -0.92 -22.91
N VAL A 416 27.76 -0.91 -22.66
CA VAL A 416 27.00 0.33 -22.46
C VAL A 416 25.88 0.14 -21.49
N ILE A 417 25.62 1.15 -20.65
CA ILE A 417 24.47 1.17 -19.75
C ILE A 417 23.28 1.80 -20.48
N LEU A 418 22.19 1.04 -20.59
CA LEU A 418 20.96 1.47 -21.22
C LEU A 418 20.18 2.45 -20.32
N PRO A 419 19.41 3.38 -20.89
CA PRO A 419 18.59 4.33 -20.12
C PRO A 419 17.37 3.68 -19.47
N ASN A 420 16.95 2.50 -19.90
CA ASN A 420 15.84 1.71 -19.34
C ASN A 420 16.06 0.21 -19.54
N TYR A 421 15.16 -0.62 -18.99
CA TYR A 421 15.21 -2.09 -19.12
C TYR A 421 15.17 -2.53 -20.58
N ALA A 422 16.08 -3.45 -20.97
CA ALA A 422 15.98 -4.13 -22.23
C ALA A 422 14.86 -5.18 -22.20
N LYS A 423 13.74 -4.88 -22.81
CA LYS A 423 12.60 -5.82 -22.93
C LYS A 423 12.86 -6.87 -23.99
N ASN A 424 13.33 -6.45 -25.15
CA ASN A 424 13.68 -7.35 -26.23
C ASN A 424 14.93 -6.88 -26.97
N ILE A 425 15.62 -7.82 -27.60
CA ILE A 425 16.82 -7.58 -28.41
C ILE A 425 16.65 -8.33 -29.71
N VAL A 426 16.79 -7.61 -30.81
CA VAL A 426 16.73 -8.16 -32.17
C VAL A 426 18.13 -8.08 -32.77
N ILE A 427 18.71 -9.23 -33.05
CA ILE A 427 20.03 -9.36 -33.67
C ILE A 427 19.84 -9.54 -35.18
N LEU A 428 20.45 -8.66 -35.93
CA LEU A 428 20.60 -8.73 -37.39
C LEU A 428 22.11 -8.82 -37.71
N SER A 429 22.46 -9.24 -38.90
CA SER A 429 23.89 -9.52 -39.22
C SER A 429 24.86 -8.36 -38.94
N GLU A 430 24.42 -7.14 -39.20
CA GLU A 430 25.24 -5.92 -39.05
C GLU A 430 24.68 -4.95 -38.00
N TYR A 431 23.49 -5.26 -37.44
CA TYR A 431 22.77 -4.36 -36.54
C TYR A 431 22.17 -5.09 -35.34
N ILE A 432 22.11 -4.39 -34.21
CA ILE A 432 21.40 -4.81 -33.02
C ILE A 432 20.39 -3.73 -32.66
N LEU A 433 19.13 -4.11 -32.47
CA LEU A 433 18.06 -3.24 -32.00
C LEU A 433 17.62 -3.70 -30.61
N VAL A 434 17.76 -2.81 -29.65
CA VAL A 434 17.38 -3.06 -28.24
C VAL A 434 16.10 -2.29 -27.94
N VAL A 435 15.00 -3.01 -27.75
CA VAL A 435 13.70 -2.44 -27.37
C VAL A 435 13.67 -2.17 -25.86
N LEU A 436 13.47 -0.93 -25.47
CA LEU A 436 13.45 -0.50 -24.08
C LEU A 436 12.04 -0.54 -23.49
N ASP A 437 11.97 -0.71 -22.17
CA ASP A 437 10.72 -0.63 -21.41
C ASP A 437 10.34 0.83 -21.11
N ASN A 438 9.72 1.48 -22.07
CA ASN A 438 9.20 2.84 -21.93
C ASN A 438 7.73 2.87 -22.32
N LEU A 439 6.97 3.85 -21.80
CA LEU A 439 5.59 4.12 -22.23
C LEU A 439 5.53 4.49 -23.73
N ILE A 440 6.57 5.15 -24.21
CA ILE A 440 6.84 5.39 -25.64
C ILE A 440 8.00 4.49 -26.01
N GLY A 441 7.75 3.48 -26.85
CA GLY A 441 8.77 2.50 -27.22
C GLY A 441 9.95 3.15 -27.93
N ASN A 442 11.09 3.19 -27.27
CA ASN A 442 12.36 3.59 -27.85
C ASN A 442 13.15 2.36 -28.22
N ILE A 443 13.77 2.37 -29.39
CA ILE A 443 14.64 1.31 -29.87
C ILE A 443 16.05 1.88 -30.02
N CYS A 444 16.99 1.36 -29.23
CA CYS A 444 18.40 1.69 -29.39
C CYS A 444 18.99 0.87 -30.53
N LEU A 445 19.57 1.54 -31.51
CA LEU A 445 20.21 0.95 -32.68
C LEU A 445 21.72 0.96 -32.52
N PHE A 446 22.33 -0.23 -32.67
CA PHE A 446 23.79 -0.43 -32.69
C PHE A 446 24.19 -1.01 -34.04
N LYS A 447 25.34 -0.61 -34.55
CA LYS A 447 25.91 -1.07 -35.82
C LYS A 447 27.30 -1.65 -35.61
N ARG A 448 27.62 -2.72 -36.32
CA ARG A 448 28.93 -3.34 -36.36
C ARG A 448 29.90 -2.49 -37.21
N GLN A 449 31.07 -2.18 -36.63
CA GLN A 449 32.12 -1.47 -37.32
C GLN A 449 33.40 -2.30 -37.28
N LYS A 450 33.74 -3.01 -38.37
CA LYS A 450 34.88 -3.92 -38.46
C LYS A 450 34.86 -5.01 -37.37
N LYS A 451 35.56 -4.78 -36.24
CA LYS A 451 35.66 -5.71 -35.11
C LYS A 451 34.97 -5.21 -33.84
N ASP A 452 34.33 -4.06 -33.88
CA ASP A 452 33.75 -3.41 -32.74
C ASP A 452 32.31 -2.97 -33.03
N TRP A 453 31.57 -2.53 -32.01
CA TRP A 453 30.21 -2.05 -32.11
C TRP A 453 30.14 -0.55 -31.80
N SER A 454 29.20 0.13 -32.42
CA SER A 454 28.93 1.53 -32.14
C SER A 454 27.41 1.78 -31.99
N PHE A 455 27.06 2.68 -31.11
CA PHE A 455 25.69 3.21 -31.03
C PHE A 455 25.44 4.16 -32.20
N VAL A 456 24.33 3.97 -32.90
CA VAL A 456 23.92 4.81 -34.03
C VAL A 456 22.91 5.85 -33.61
N ALA A 457 21.75 5.42 -33.13
CA ALA A 457 20.63 6.30 -32.80
C ALA A 457 19.60 5.63 -31.85
N VAL A 458 18.67 6.44 -31.37
CA VAL A 458 17.42 5.95 -30.78
C VAL A 458 16.31 6.16 -31.80
N LEU A 459 15.66 5.08 -32.18
CA LEU A 459 14.51 5.11 -33.08
C LEU A 459 13.24 5.21 -32.26
N GLU A 460 12.44 6.25 -32.49
CA GLU A 460 11.09 6.37 -31.91
C GLU A 460 10.10 5.69 -32.84
N SER A 461 9.60 4.52 -32.49
CA SER A 461 8.78 3.75 -33.40
C SER A 461 7.35 3.51 -32.92
N PHE A 462 7.15 3.00 -31.72
CA PHE A 462 5.81 2.63 -31.22
C PHE A 462 5.83 2.35 -29.71
N PRO A 463 4.67 2.41 -29.02
CA PRO A 463 4.56 1.97 -27.62
C PRO A 463 4.77 0.44 -27.51
N TYR A 464 5.60 0.00 -26.55
CA TYR A 464 5.88 -1.44 -26.35
C TYR A 464 4.62 -2.29 -26.09
N GLN A 465 3.64 -1.75 -25.36
CA GLN A 465 2.36 -2.43 -25.13
C GLN A 465 1.61 -2.75 -26.41
N SER A 466 1.84 -1.99 -27.47
CA SER A 466 1.24 -2.25 -28.78
C SER A 466 1.81 -3.49 -29.46
N LEU A 467 3.04 -3.88 -29.13
CA LEU A 467 3.60 -5.19 -29.55
C LEU A 467 2.88 -6.34 -28.85
N ILE A 468 2.66 -6.22 -27.53
CA ILE A 468 2.00 -7.26 -26.74
C ILE A 468 0.53 -7.41 -27.15
N ASN A 469 -0.15 -6.29 -27.38
CA ASN A 469 -1.60 -6.27 -27.71
C ASN A 469 -1.89 -6.54 -29.21
N ARG A 470 -0.90 -6.98 -29.99
CA ARG A 470 -1.03 -7.25 -31.45
C ARG A 470 -1.57 -6.07 -32.27
N ARG A 471 -1.43 -4.84 -31.76
CA ARG A 471 -1.79 -3.61 -32.49
C ARG A 471 -0.72 -3.16 -33.46
N LEU A 472 0.49 -3.72 -33.39
CA LEU A 472 1.52 -3.56 -34.39
C LEU A 472 1.17 -4.42 -35.60
N ASN A 473 0.95 -3.79 -36.74
CA ASN A 473 0.56 -4.51 -37.92
C ASN A 473 1.76 -5.34 -38.44
N HIS A 474 2.89 -4.71 -38.74
CA HIS A 474 4.05 -5.43 -39.28
C HIS A 474 5.36 -4.63 -39.10
N ILE A 475 6.49 -5.35 -39.08
CA ILE A 475 7.84 -4.80 -39.18
C ILE A 475 8.53 -5.46 -40.37
N PHE A 476 9.06 -4.65 -41.29
CA PHE A 476 9.74 -5.11 -42.49
C PHE A 476 11.20 -4.65 -42.48
N LEU A 477 12.07 -5.54 -42.94
CA LEU A 477 13.50 -5.25 -43.17
C LEU A 477 13.79 -5.40 -44.64
N GLU A 478 14.32 -4.35 -45.28
CA GLU A 478 14.77 -4.33 -46.66
C GLU A 478 16.18 -3.73 -46.65
N GLU A 479 17.19 -4.59 -46.92
CA GLU A 479 18.61 -4.21 -46.81
C GLU A 479 18.90 -3.48 -45.46
N ASP A 480 19.32 -2.22 -45.52
CA ASP A 480 19.62 -1.36 -44.36
C ASP A 480 18.44 -0.48 -43.94
N LYS A 481 17.20 -0.82 -44.32
CA LYS A 481 16.02 -0.02 -43.99
C LYS A 481 15.01 -0.84 -43.22
N ILE A 482 14.57 -0.29 -42.09
CA ILE A 482 13.51 -0.91 -41.29
C ILE A 482 12.23 -0.09 -41.35
N THR A 483 11.10 -0.77 -41.57
CA THR A 483 9.79 -0.14 -41.67
C THR A 483 8.87 -0.67 -40.58
N PHE A 484 8.38 0.23 -39.74
CA PHE A 484 7.37 -0.06 -38.73
C PHE A 484 5.99 0.40 -39.21
N VAL A 485 5.01 -0.50 -39.18
CA VAL A 485 3.63 -0.23 -39.51
C VAL A 485 2.78 -0.38 -38.26
N TYR A 486 2.20 0.72 -37.78
CA TYR A 486 1.49 0.78 -36.51
C TYR A 486 0.37 1.84 -36.56
N ASN A 487 -0.84 1.49 -36.16
CA ASN A 487 -2.00 2.39 -36.09
C ASN A 487 -2.15 3.29 -37.33
N ASN A 488 -2.20 2.67 -38.53
CA ASN A 488 -2.26 3.40 -39.79
C ASN A 488 -1.11 4.39 -40.03
N ARG A 489 -0.01 4.24 -39.34
CA ARG A 489 1.20 5.05 -39.49
C ARG A 489 2.35 4.18 -39.94
N VAL A 490 3.11 4.68 -40.91
CA VAL A 490 4.33 4.04 -41.44
C VAL A 490 5.52 4.88 -41.05
N ARG A 491 6.48 4.29 -40.36
CA ARG A 491 7.77 4.90 -40.04
C ARG A 491 8.88 4.04 -40.60
N ARG A 492 9.71 4.63 -41.43
CA ARG A 492 10.86 3.97 -42.05
C ARG A 492 12.14 4.68 -41.65
N TYR A 493 13.12 3.90 -41.27
CA TYR A 493 14.41 4.37 -40.82
C TYR A 493 15.53 3.73 -41.64
N ASP A 494 16.57 4.49 -41.88
CA ASP A 494 17.84 3.99 -42.38
C ASP A 494 18.68 3.46 -41.20
N LEU A 495 19.02 2.18 -41.20
CA LEU A 495 19.78 1.56 -40.11
C LEU A 495 21.24 1.99 -40.08
N SER A 496 21.76 2.48 -41.21
CA SER A 496 23.18 2.94 -41.29
C SER A 496 23.38 4.29 -40.61
N THR A 497 22.38 5.17 -40.64
CA THR A 497 22.44 6.54 -40.09
C THR A 497 21.50 6.71 -38.89
N GLY A 498 20.48 5.89 -38.75
CA GLY A 498 19.40 6.03 -37.76
C GLY A 498 18.39 7.12 -38.11
N GLU A 499 18.48 7.71 -39.29
CA GLU A 499 17.60 8.78 -39.75
C GLU A 499 16.24 8.24 -40.18
N MET A 500 15.17 9.00 -39.85
CA MET A 500 13.82 8.69 -40.29
C MET A 500 13.61 9.11 -41.73
N ILE A 501 13.40 8.14 -42.62
CA ILE A 501 13.14 8.37 -44.05
C ILE A 501 11.66 8.76 -44.27
N THR A 502 10.75 8.11 -43.56
CA THR A 502 9.31 8.28 -43.78
C THR A 502 8.56 8.27 -42.43
N ASN A 503 7.66 9.24 -42.27
CA ASN A 503 6.66 9.25 -41.20
C ASN A 503 5.32 9.66 -41.80
N GLN A 504 4.52 8.69 -42.20
CA GLN A 504 3.32 8.93 -42.99
C GLN A 504 2.12 8.26 -42.33
N GLN A 505 1.01 9.00 -42.25
CA GLN A 505 -0.28 8.41 -41.93
C GLN A 505 -0.90 7.82 -43.20
N VAL A 506 -1.46 6.63 -43.11
CA VAL A 506 -2.07 5.92 -44.24
C VAL A 506 -3.48 5.53 -43.85
N GLN A 507 -4.44 5.63 -44.80
CA GLN A 507 -5.86 5.31 -44.56
C GLN A 507 -6.08 3.85 -44.18
N ASP A 508 -5.32 2.93 -44.75
CA ASP A 508 -5.33 1.52 -44.39
C ASP A 508 -3.93 0.93 -44.57
N ALA A 509 -3.26 0.67 -43.43
CA ALA A 509 -1.93 0.10 -43.43
C ALA A 509 -1.90 -1.39 -43.85
N ARG A 510 -3.04 -2.07 -43.82
CA ARG A 510 -3.16 -3.50 -44.17
C ARG A 510 -3.19 -3.74 -45.68
N SER A 511 -3.58 -2.75 -46.46
CA SER A 511 -3.76 -2.86 -47.92
C SER A 511 -2.50 -2.55 -48.72
N LYS A 512 -1.39 -2.14 -48.11
CA LYS A 512 -0.15 -1.82 -48.81
C LYS A 512 0.85 -2.97 -48.70
N GLU A 513 1.35 -3.45 -49.84
CA GLU A 513 2.52 -4.32 -49.91
C GLU A 513 3.76 -3.48 -49.61
N TYR A 514 4.41 -3.76 -48.45
CA TYR A 514 5.70 -3.19 -48.11
C TYR A 514 6.79 -4.12 -48.62
N LEU A 515 7.82 -3.52 -49.23
CA LEU A 515 8.98 -4.26 -49.70
C LEU A 515 9.82 -4.72 -48.51
N GLY A 516 10.37 -5.92 -48.58
CA GLY A 516 11.27 -6.47 -47.60
C GLY A 516 10.74 -7.69 -46.82
N LYS A 517 11.62 -8.25 -45.99
CA LYS A 517 11.33 -9.42 -45.16
C LYS A 517 10.56 -9.01 -43.91
N ASN A 518 9.40 -9.65 -43.67
CA ASN A 518 8.69 -9.47 -42.42
C ASN A 518 9.47 -10.09 -41.25
N ILE A 519 9.84 -9.26 -40.27
CA ILE A 519 10.61 -9.64 -39.08
C ILE A 519 9.85 -9.38 -37.78
N THR A 520 8.54 -9.19 -37.84
CA THR A 520 7.68 -8.87 -36.67
C THR A 520 7.90 -9.85 -35.52
N GLU A 521 8.01 -11.15 -35.83
CA GLU A 521 8.21 -12.17 -34.80
C GLU A 521 9.53 -12.06 -34.05
N LYS A 522 10.60 -11.53 -34.69
CA LYS A 522 11.86 -11.25 -34.00
C LYS A 522 11.72 -10.19 -32.91
N PHE A 523 10.79 -9.23 -33.09
CA PHE A 523 10.51 -8.17 -32.11
C PHE A 523 9.56 -8.65 -31.00
N ILE A 524 8.63 -9.54 -31.29
CA ILE A 524 7.68 -10.08 -30.31
C ILE A 524 8.37 -11.07 -29.35
N GLY A 525 9.40 -11.77 -29.83
CA GLY A 525 10.23 -12.70 -29.06
C GLY A 525 9.45 -13.90 -28.50
N LYS A 526 10.15 -14.90 -27.94
CA LYS A 526 9.57 -16.08 -27.28
C LYS A 526 8.82 -15.77 -25.95
N MET A 527 8.36 -14.54 -25.75
CA MET A 527 7.60 -14.16 -24.55
C MET A 527 6.13 -14.61 -24.55
N ALA A 528 5.64 -15.24 -25.62
CA ALA A 528 4.27 -15.77 -25.70
C ALA A 528 4.04 -17.07 -24.91
N HIS A 529 5.03 -17.61 -24.19
CA HIS A 529 4.92 -18.89 -23.47
C HIS A 529 5.27 -18.79 -21.97
N ARG A 530 4.85 -17.73 -21.30
CA ARG A 530 4.68 -17.76 -19.84
C ARG A 530 3.38 -17.05 -19.46
N ASN A 531 2.29 -17.84 -19.51
CA ASN A 531 1.12 -17.62 -18.67
C ASN A 531 1.46 -17.98 -17.22
#